data_a4b1c4e32406a21ad12d26344598f153
#
_entry.id   a4b1c4e32406a21ad12d26344598f153
#
_cell.length_a   1.000
_cell.length_b   1.000
_cell.length_c   1.000
_cell.angle_alpha   90.00
_cell.angle_beta   90.00
_cell.angle_gamma   90.00
#
_symmetry.space_group_name_H-M   'P 1'
#
loop_
_entity.id
_entity.type
_entity.pdbx_description
1 polymer ?
#
loop_
_entity_poly.entity_id
_entity_poly.type
_entity_poly.pdbx_seq_one_letter_code
_entity_poly.pdbx_strand_id
1 'polypeptide(L)'
;MLNRGLGIGILLFMVGVLSFPCEAVRAEDPLDRLLPDNLERELKRLVLDGTANSKDPSRLLQLAGLYLDLGYGVYVDREKKLAAFQEGARVARKALDLREDSADAHFLYAANLGNAVELQGVVTAALAIQQLKDHLYRVLELDERYAPAHHILGRIYEELPWFLGGDQEAAGEHLKKSVSLDVRYAPARLDLARWYLKHGQSGEAVKELTRVVETPPLRKRWIWERIHRPEAQALLQQIVMQEGSDRSGVFFYTDCCSDA
;
A
#
# COMPACT_ATOMS: atom_id res chain seq x y z
N MET A 1 -30.05 -33.05 69.73
CA MET A 1 -30.93 -33.59 68.68
C MET A 1 -30.48 -32.97 67.36
N LEU A 2 -30.09 -33.78 66.43
CA LEU A 2 -29.49 -33.47 65.14
C LEU A 2 -30.43 -32.68 64.25
N ASN A 3 -29.94 -31.68 63.52
CA ASN A 3 -30.57 -31.32 62.26
C ASN A 3 -29.45 -31.08 61.22
N ARG A 4 -29.47 -31.94 60.20
CA ARG A 4 -28.56 -31.92 59.06
C ARG A 4 -29.22 -31.02 57.98
N GLY A 5 -28.55 -29.94 57.62
CA GLY A 5 -28.91 -29.12 56.46
C GLY A 5 -28.09 -29.54 55.24
N LEU A 6 -28.75 -30.01 54.21
CA LEU A 6 -28.16 -30.31 52.89
C LEU A 6 -27.74 -28.99 52.22
N GLY A 7 -26.46 -28.85 51.92
CA GLY A 7 -25.93 -27.82 51.05
C GLY A 7 -26.02 -28.29 49.59
N ILE A 8 -26.83 -27.61 48.77
CA ILE A 8 -26.89 -27.80 47.34
C ILE A 8 -25.80 -26.98 46.71
N GLY A 9 -24.73 -27.66 46.29
CA GLY A 9 -23.64 -27.05 45.52
C GLY A 9 -24.13 -26.73 44.10
N ILE A 10 -24.21 -25.44 43.78
CA ILE A 10 -24.43 -24.97 42.39
C ILE A 10 -23.06 -25.03 41.69
N LEU A 11 -22.96 -26.01 40.79
CA LEU A 11 -21.82 -26.14 39.87
C LEU A 11 -21.98 -25.11 38.74
N LEU A 12 -21.30 -23.98 38.82
CA LEU A 12 -21.21 -23.00 37.72
C LEU A 12 -20.26 -23.58 36.65
N PHE A 13 -20.85 -24.10 35.58
CA PHE A 13 -20.15 -24.37 34.34
C PHE A 13 -19.78 -23.04 33.69
N MET A 14 -18.54 -22.63 33.87
CA MET A 14 -17.91 -21.61 33.05
C MET A 14 -17.72 -22.19 31.64
N VAL A 15 -18.67 -21.92 30.74
CA VAL A 15 -18.47 -22.09 29.30
C VAL A 15 -17.52 -20.99 28.85
N GLY A 16 -16.25 -21.33 28.83
CA GLY A 16 -15.22 -20.50 28.20
C GLY A 16 -15.51 -20.44 26.70
N VAL A 17 -16.12 -19.34 26.25
CA VAL A 17 -16.16 -19.02 24.83
C VAL A 17 -14.74 -18.69 24.42
N LEU A 18 -14.02 -19.70 23.90
CA LEU A 18 -12.79 -19.49 23.18
C LEU A 18 -13.16 -18.76 21.87
N SER A 19 -13.16 -17.44 21.94
CA SER A 19 -13.12 -16.59 20.76
C SER A 19 -11.78 -16.83 20.09
N PHE A 20 -11.72 -17.78 19.17
CA PHE A 20 -10.64 -17.83 18.22
C PHE A 20 -10.76 -16.59 17.33
N PRO A 21 -9.76 -15.69 17.31
CA PRO A 21 -9.73 -14.67 16.28
C PRO A 21 -9.62 -15.43 14.95
N CYS A 22 -10.64 -15.33 14.12
CA CYS A 22 -10.60 -15.76 12.73
C CYS A 22 -9.76 -14.73 11.94
N GLU A 23 -8.49 -14.60 12.30
CA GLU A 23 -7.48 -14.17 11.36
C GLU A 23 -7.22 -15.40 10.49
N ALA A 24 -7.84 -15.41 9.30
CA ALA A 24 -7.37 -16.25 8.23
C ALA A 24 -5.90 -15.85 8.00
N VAL A 25 -4.99 -16.62 8.61
CA VAL A 25 -3.56 -16.54 8.31
C VAL A 25 -3.44 -16.89 6.83
N ARG A 26 -3.50 -15.87 5.97
CA ARG A 26 -3.10 -16.01 4.58
C ARG A 26 -1.68 -16.55 4.64
N ALA A 27 -1.45 -17.73 4.10
CA ALA A 27 -0.15 -18.37 4.11
C ALA A 27 0.90 -17.33 3.68
N GLU A 28 1.93 -17.13 4.51
CA GLU A 28 3.00 -16.16 4.21
C GLU A 28 3.60 -16.51 2.86
N ASP A 29 3.60 -15.53 1.95
CA ASP A 29 4.29 -15.66 0.67
C ASP A 29 5.78 -15.90 0.98
N PRO A 30 6.40 -16.98 0.47
CA PRO A 30 7.83 -17.23 0.65
C PRO A 30 8.71 -16.03 0.31
N LEU A 31 8.27 -15.14 -0.60
CA LEU A 31 8.98 -13.92 -0.99
C LEU A 31 9.01 -12.85 0.11
N ASP A 32 8.06 -12.85 1.04
CA ASP A 32 8.03 -11.88 2.14
C ASP A 32 9.21 -12.04 3.12
N ARG A 33 9.83 -13.21 3.15
CA ARG A 33 11.00 -13.53 3.99
C ARG A 33 12.33 -13.25 3.30
N LEU A 34 12.33 -12.97 2.00
CA LEU A 34 13.55 -12.69 1.26
C LEU A 34 14.07 -11.28 1.59
N LEU A 35 15.34 -11.21 1.92
CA LEU A 35 16.07 -9.94 2.00
C LEU A 35 16.33 -9.41 0.57
N PRO A 36 16.51 -8.09 0.41
CA PRO A 36 16.77 -7.49 -0.91
C PRO A 36 17.84 -8.21 -1.74
N ASP A 37 18.94 -8.61 -1.08
CA ASP A 37 20.08 -9.27 -1.72
C ASP A 37 19.75 -10.68 -2.26
N ASN A 38 18.66 -11.28 -1.78
CA ASN A 38 18.22 -12.59 -2.22
C ASN A 38 17.17 -12.55 -3.34
N LEU A 39 16.49 -11.39 -3.54
CA LEU A 39 15.42 -11.27 -4.52
C LEU A 39 15.93 -11.46 -5.96
N GLU A 40 17.08 -10.91 -6.32
CA GLU A 40 17.68 -11.14 -7.65
C GLU A 40 18.10 -12.59 -7.87
N ARG A 41 18.56 -13.25 -6.82
CA ARG A 41 18.92 -14.69 -6.89
C ARG A 41 17.65 -15.53 -7.11
N GLU A 42 16.58 -15.19 -6.42
CA GLU A 42 15.28 -15.86 -6.58
C GLU A 42 14.70 -15.59 -7.98
N LEU A 43 14.80 -14.36 -8.50
CA LEU A 43 14.43 -14.06 -9.87
C LEU A 43 15.18 -14.97 -10.86
N LYS A 44 16.50 -15.04 -10.73
CA LYS A 44 17.33 -15.91 -11.58
C LYS A 44 16.87 -17.36 -11.52
N ARG A 45 16.57 -17.87 -10.33
CA ARG A 45 16.08 -19.23 -10.12
C ARG A 45 14.75 -19.47 -10.85
N LEU A 46 13.76 -18.58 -10.64
CA LEU A 46 12.43 -18.71 -11.25
C LEU A 46 12.47 -18.59 -12.78
N VAL A 47 13.35 -17.74 -13.31
CA VAL A 47 13.54 -17.60 -14.77
C VAL A 47 14.19 -18.86 -15.36
N LEU A 48 15.22 -19.40 -14.72
CA LEU A 48 15.88 -20.63 -15.16
C LEU A 48 14.96 -21.84 -15.07
N ASP A 49 14.09 -21.91 -14.07
CA ASP A 49 13.06 -22.95 -13.93
C ASP A 49 11.94 -22.84 -14.98
N GLY A 50 11.99 -21.86 -15.88
CA GLY A 50 10.99 -21.64 -16.91
C GLY A 50 9.64 -21.15 -16.37
N THR A 51 9.58 -20.58 -15.17
CA THR A 51 8.35 -20.13 -14.51
C THR A 51 7.54 -19.17 -15.39
N ALA A 52 8.19 -18.33 -16.20
CA ALA A 52 7.51 -17.41 -17.14
C ALA A 52 6.66 -18.11 -18.21
N ASN A 53 6.83 -19.45 -18.39
CA ASN A 53 6.05 -20.27 -19.31
C ASN A 53 5.18 -21.32 -18.55
N SER A 54 5.05 -21.17 -17.23
CA SER A 54 4.22 -22.04 -16.41
C SER A 54 2.74 -21.98 -16.84
N LYS A 55 2.04 -23.10 -16.71
CA LYS A 55 0.58 -23.19 -16.82
C LYS A 55 -0.11 -23.06 -15.44
N ASP A 56 0.66 -22.89 -14.38
CA ASP A 56 0.16 -22.63 -13.04
C ASP A 56 0.11 -21.11 -12.80
N PRO A 57 -1.10 -20.51 -12.68
CA PRO A 57 -1.25 -19.08 -12.40
C PRO A 57 -0.50 -18.63 -11.14
N SER A 58 -0.45 -19.45 -10.10
CA SER A 58 0.19 -19.10 -8.83
C SER A 58 1.69 -18.88 -9.00
N ARG A 59 2.37 -19.69 -9.81
CA ARG A 59 3.80 -19.50 -10.14
C ARG A 59 4.04 -18.23 -10.95
N LEU A 60 3.12 -17.92 -11.89
CA LEU A 60 3.20 -16.67 -12.66
C LEU A 60 2.99 -15.44 -11.75
N LEU A 61 2.03 -15.49 -10.82
CA LEU A 61 1.81 -14.40 -9.86
C LEU A 61 3.00 -14.20 -8.93
N GLN A 62 3.62 -15.28 -8.45
CA GLN A 62 4.86 -15.20 -7.68
C GLN A 62 5.96 -14.45 -8.46
N LEU A 63 6.16 -14.79 -9.73
CA LEU A 63 7.16 -14.15 -10.58
C LEU A 63 6.81 -12.68 -10.86
N ALA A 64 5.53 -12.37 -11.13
CA ALA A 64 5.07 -11.00 -11.37
C ALA A 64 5.22 -10.12 -10.11
N GLY A 65 4.92 -10.66 -8.94
CA GLY A 65 5.13 -9.99 -7.66
C GLY A 65 6.62 -9.72 -7.37
N LEU A 66 7.48 -10.67 -7.71
CA LEU A 66 8.93 -10.50 -7.57
C LEU A 66 9.49 -9.39 -8.47
N TYR A 67 9.02 -9.30 -9.72
CA TYR A 67 9.38 -8.20 -10.61
C TYR A 67 8.91 -6.84 -10.05
N LEU A 68 7.71 -6.77 -9.50
CA LEU A 68 7.20 -5.57 -8.84
C LEU A 68 8.09 -5.14 -7.67
N ASP A 69 8.47 -6.08 -6.80
CA ASP A 69 9.31 -5.80 -5.63
C ASP A 69 10.72 -5.35 -6.00
N LEU A 70 11.31 -5.98 -7.02
CA LEU A 70 12.63 -5.59 -7.54
C LEU A 70 12.61 -4.19 -8.15
N GLY A 71 11.61 -3.89 -8.98
CA GLY A 71 11.46 -2.58 -9.60
C GLY A 71 11.18 -1.48 -8.60
N TYR A 72 10.35 -1.76 -7.58
CA TYR A 72 9.96 -0.77 -6.58
C TYR A 72 11.03 -0.55 -5.50
N GLY A 73 11.59 -1.62 -4.95
CA GLY A 73 12.39 -1.54 -3.73
C GLY A 73 13.89 -1.79 -3.88
N VAL A 74 14.33 -2.41 -4.98
CA VAL A 74 15.74 -2.83 -5.14
C VAL A 74 16.46 -2.06 -6.23
N TYR A 75 15.89 -2.00 -7.43
CA TYR A 75 16.54 -1.32 -8.54
C TYR A 75 16.52 0.20 -8.38
N VAL A 76 17.66 0.83 -8.60
CA VAL A 76 17.80 2.29 -8.65
C VAL A 76 17.82 2.78 -10.10
N ASP A 77 18.44 1.99 -10.97
CA ASP A 77 18.55 2.29 -12.39
C ASP A 77 17.18 2.27 -13.09
N ARG A 78 16.88 3.34 -13.84
CA ARG A 78 15.56 3.53 -14.48
C ARG A 78 15.26 2.45 -15.52
N GLU A 79 16.25 2.02 -16.29
CA GLU A 79 16.05 1.02 -17.35
C GLU A 79 15.78 -0.35 -16.74
N LYS A 80 16.51 -0.71 -15.67
CA LYS A 80 16.25 -1.94 -14.91
C LYS A 80 14.88 -1.95 -14.25
N LYS A 81 14.45 -0.82 -13.67
CA LYS A 81 13.09 -0.66 -13.14
C LYS A 81 12.05 -0.89 -14.23
N LEU A 82 12.20 -0.19 -15.34
CA LEU A 82 11.26 -0.28 -16.45
C LEU A 82 11.16 -1.71 -16.99
N ALA A 83 12.30 -2.37 -17.22
CA ALA A 83 12.35 -3.74 -17.68
C ALA A 83 11.66 -4.70 -16.69
N ALA A 84 11.91 -4.53 -15.39
CA ALA A 84 11.27 -5.36 -14.36
C ALA A 84 9.73 -5.19 -14.37
N PHE A 85 9.23 -3.96 -14.39
CA PHE A 85 7.80 -3.70 -14.42
C PHE A 85 7.13 -4.20 -15.71
N GLN A 86 7.78 -4.04 -16.87
CA GLN A 86 7.28 -4.57 -18.14
C GLN A 86 7.17 -6.09 -18.13
N GLU A 87 8.21 -6.76 -17.65
CA GLU A 87 8.19 -8.23 -17.50
C GLU A 87 7.15 -8.68 -16.47
N GLY A 88 7.05 -7.97 -15.33
CA GLY A 88 6.02 -8.24 -14.33
C GLY A 88 4.60 -8.13 -14.90
N ALA A 89 4.31 -7.08 -15.68
CA ALA A 89 3.03 -6.93 -16.36
C ALA A 89 2.78 -8.05 -17.38
N ARG A 90 3.79 -8.41 -18.19
CA ARG A 90 3.70 -9.48 -19.17
C ARG A 90 3.39 -10.83 -18.53
N VAL A 91 4.02 -11.14 -17.40
CA VAL A 91 3.81 -12.40 -16.67
C VAL A 91 2.44 -12.40 -15.97
N ALA A 92 2.03 -11.28 -15.37
CA ALA A 92 0.70 -11.15 -14.77
C ALA A 92 -0.41 -11.30 -15.82
N ARG A 93 -0.22 -10.76 -17.04
CA ARG A 93 -1.15 -10.96 -18.15
C ARG A 93 -1.32 -12.43 -18.50
N LYS A 94 -0.24 -13.20 -18.57
CA LYS A 94 -0.33 -14.66 -18.77
C LYS A 94 -1.12 -15.37 -17.65
N ALA A 95 -0.99 -14.91 -16.40
CA ALA A 95 -1.78 -15.45 -15.31
C ALA A 95 -3.28 -15.16 -15.49
N LEU A 96 -3.64 -13.96 -15.98
CA LEU A 96 -5.01 -13.59 -16.34
C LEU A 96 -5.56 -14.46 -17.48
N ASP A 97 -4.77 -14.71 -18.52
CA ASP A 97 -5.17 -15.57 -19.65
C ASP A 97 -5.48 -17.00 -19.20
N LEU A 98 -4.90 -17.45 -18.06
CA LEU A 98 -5.17 -18.78 -17.48
C LEU A 98 -6.31 -18.75 -16.46
N ARG A 99 -6.50 -17.64 -15.75
CA ARG A 99 -7.53 -17.45 -14.72
C ARG A 99 -7.93 -15.99 -14.62
N GLU A 100 -9.00 -15.62 -15.30
CA GLU A 100 -9.50 -14.24 -15.38
C GLU A 100 -10.15 -13.76 -14.06
N ASP A 101 -10.64 -14.66 -13.21
CA ASP A 101 -11.30 -14.36 -11.94
C ASP A 101 -10.33 -14.22 -10.75
N SER A 102 -9.09 -13.82 -11.00
CA SER A 102 -8.06 -13.63 -9.97
C SER A 102 -7.83 -12.16 -9.66
N ALA A 103 -8.27 -11.72 -8.47
CA ALA A 103 -8.01 -10.35 -7.98
C ALA A 103 -6.50 -10.04 -7.95
N ASP A 104 -5.67 -10.97 -7.47
CA ASP A 104 -4.21 -10.81 -7.43
C ASP A 104 -3.61 -10.65 -8.83
N ALA A 105 -4.14 -11.37 -9.85
CA ALA A 105 -3.63 -11.26 -11.22
C ALA A 105 -3.97 -9.89 -11.84
N HIS A 106 -5.19 -9.42 -11.68
CA HIS A 106 -5.60 -8.08 -12.10
C HIS A 106 -4.77 -7.00 -11.38
N PHE A 107 -4.60 -7.13 -10.07
CA PHE A 107 -3.81 -6.19 -9.29
C PHE A 107 -2.35 -6.16 -9.73
N LEU A 108 -1.67 -7.31 -9.82
CA LEU A 108 -0.27 -7.37 -10.22
C LEU A 108 -0.04 -6.89 -11.65
N TYR A 109 -1.01 -7.13 -12.54
CA TYR A 109 -0.98 -6.56 -13.88
C TYR A 109 -1.06 -5.03 -13.83
N ALA A 110 -2.06 -4.47 -13.16
CA ALA A 110 -2.25 -3.04 -13.03
C ALA A 110 -1.08 -2.35 -12.32
N ALA A 111 -0.57 -2.93 -11.22
CA ALA A 111 0.55 -2.36 -10.48
C ALA A 111 1.85 -2.33 -11.29
N ASN A 112 2.18 -3.42 -11.99
CA ASN A 112 3.37 -3.45 -12.85
C ASN A 112 3.21 -2.52 -14.06
N LEU A 113 2.06 -2.56 -14.75
CA LEU A 113 1.78 -1.68 -15.88
C LEU A 113 1.82 -0.21 -15.47
N GLY A 114 1.19 0.16 -14.35
CA GLY A 114 1.16 1.53 -13.84
C GLY A 114 2.57 2.08 -13.60
N ASN A 115 3.41 1.33 -12.89
CA ASN A 115 4.80 1.72 -12.67
C ASN A 115 5.61 1.80 -13.97
N ALA A 116 5.38 0.90 -14.93
CA ALA A 116 6.07 0.95 -16.22
C ALA A 116 5.71 2.19 -17.02
N VAL A 117 4.40 2.52 -17.15
CA VAL A 117 3.94 3.68 -17.93
C VAL A 117 4.32 5.01 -17.26
N GLU A 118 4.35 5.08 -15.93
CA GLU A 118 4.85 6.23 -15.18
C GLU A 118 6.31 6.53 -15.55
N LEU A 119 7.17 5.50 -15.60
CA LEU A 119 8.55 5.64 -16.05
C LEU A 119 8.66 5.99 -17.54
N GLN A 120 7.72 5.63 -18.38
CA GLN A 120 7.71 5.96 -19.82
C GLN A 120 7.30 7.40 -20.10
N GLY A 121 6.62 8.05 -19.16
CA GLY A 121 6.24 9.45 -19.22
C GLY A 121 4.74 9.69 -19.34
N VAL A 122 4.37 10.97 -19.21
CA VAL A 122 2.98 11.42 -19.01
C VAL A 122 2.03 10.97 -20.12
N VAL A 123 2.46 11.01 -21.38
CA VAL A 123 1.60 10.61 -22.51
C VAL A 123 1.26 9.13 -22.46
N THR A 124 2.25 8.28 -22.23
CA THR A 124 2.04 6.83 -22.11
C THR A 124 1.17 6.50 -20.91
N ALA A 125 1.42 7.16 -19.78
CA ALA A 125 0.59 7.01 -18.59
C ALA A 125 -0.88 7.40 -18.87
N ALA A 126 -1.11 8.55 -19.50
CA ALA A 126 -2.47 9.00 -19.83
C ALA A 126 -3.25 8.01 -20.73
N LEU A 127 -2.57 7.40 -21.71
CA LEU A 127 -3.18 6.37 -22.57
C LEU A 127 -3.53 5.07 -21.82
N ALA A 128 -2.83 4.75 -20.77
CA ALA A 128 -3.04 3.52 -19.99
C ALA A 128 -4.07 3.67 -18.85
N ILE A 129 -4.46 4.89 -18.49
CA ILE A 129 -5.29 5.15 -17.29
C ILE A 129 -6.60 4.36 -17.31
N GLN A 130 -7.34 4.37 -18.43
CA GLN A 130 -8.59 3.63 -18.48
C GLN A 130 -8.39 2.15 -18.26
N GLN A 131 -7.38 1.56 -18.90
CA GLN A 131 -7.03 0.16 -18.71
C GLN A 131 -6.63 -0.15 -17.25
N LEU A 132 -5.86 0.73 -16.60
CA LEU A 132 -5.50 0.58 -15.19
C LEU A 132 -6.75 0.60 -14.30
N LYS A 133 -7.65 1.55 -14.51
CA LYS A 133 -8.91 1.66 -13.76
C LYS A 133 -9.78 0.42 -13.96
N ASP A 134 -9.94 -0.07 -15.18
CA ASP A 134 -10.75 -1.26 -15.48
C ASP A 134 -10.24 -2.48 -14.71
N HIS A 135 -8.92 -2.72 -14.71
CA HIS A 135 -8.33 -3.81 -13.93
C HIS A 135 -8.49 -3.62 -12.41
N LEU A 136 -8.30 -2.40 -11.89
CA LEU A 136 -8.45 -2.11 -10.46
C LEU A 136 -9.91 -2.24 -10.00
N TYR A 137 -10.87 -1.79 -10.80
CA TYR A 137 -12.28 -2.01 -10.48
C TYR A 137 -12.63 -3.49 -10.54
N ARG A 138 -12.07 -4.24 -11.48
CA ARG A 138 -12.24 -5.69 -11.51
C ARG A 138 -11.66 -6.37 -10.26
N VAL A 139 -10.54 -5.88 -9.71
CA VAL A 139 -10.05 -6.33 -8.40
C VAL A 139 -11.11 -6.12 -7.32
N LEU A 140 -11.73 -4.93 -7.27
CA LEU A 140 -12.71 -4.60 -6.23
C LEU A 140 -14.05 -5.34 -6.41
N GLU A 141 -14.43 -5.71 -7.64
CA GLU A 141 -15.56 -6.61 -7.89
C GLU A 141 -15.30 -8.04 -7.38
N LEU A 142 -14.05 -8.50 -7.47
CA LEU A 142 -13.65 -9.84 -7.00
C LEU A 142 -13.34 -9.87 -5.51
N ASP A 143 -12.80 -8.79 -4.96
CA ASP A 143 -12.51 -8.60 -3.53
C ASP A 143 -12.64 -7.11 -3.16
N GLU A 144 -13.80 -6.70 -2.66
CA GLU A 144 -14.07 -5.32 -2.23
C GLU A 144 -13.16 -4.82 -1.11
N ARG A 145 -12.47 -5.72 -0.42
CA ARG A 145 -11.56 -5.43 0.70
C ARG A 145 -10.09 -5.34 0.27
N TYR A 146 -9.81 -5.29 -1.02
CA TYR A 146 -8.44 -5.24 -1.54
C TYR A 146 -7.82 -3.85 -1.34
N ALA A 147 -7.19 -3.63 -0.19
CA ALA A 147 -6.63 -2.33 0.21
C ALA A 147 -5.67 -1.72 -0.82
N PRO A 148 -4.73 -2.47 -1.46
CA PRO A 148 -3.84 -1.89 -2.46
C PRO A 148 -4.56 -1.38 -3.74
N ALA A 149 -5.70 -1.97 -4.13
CA ALA A 149 -6.47 -1.49 -5.28
C ALA A 149 -7.10 -0.13 -4.98
N HIS A 150 -7.69 0.05 -3.79
CA HIS A 150 -8.16 1.35 -3.34
C HIS A 150 -7.02 2.39 -3.32
N HIS A 151 -5.84 2.03 -2.83
CA HIS A 151 -4.69 2.93 -2.83
C HIS A 151 -4.33 3.43 -4.24
N ILE A 152 -4.16 2.53 -5.22
CA ILE A 152 -3.81 2.94 -6.59
C ILE A 152 -4.92 3.77 -7.23
N LEU A 153 -6.20 3.43 -7.02
CA LEU A 153 -7.32 4.25 -7.50
C LEU A 153 -7.27 5.66 -6.89
N GLY A 154 -7.01 5.78 -5.59
CA GLY A 154 -6.84 7.07 -4.92
C GLY A 154 -5.75 7.91 -5.56
N ARG A 155 -4.57 7.34 -5.84
CA ARG A 155 -3.49 8.02 -6.56
C ARG A 155 -3.90 8.45 -7.97
N ILE A 156 -4.55 7.58 -8.73
CA ILE A 156 -5.02 7.91 -10.09
C ILE A 156 -5.96 9.11 -10.05
N TYR A 157 -6.93 9.13 -9.13
CA TYR A 157 -7.86 10.25 -9.01
C TYR A 157 -7.19 11.54 -8.53
N GLU A 158 -6.18 11.45 -7.68
CA GLU A 158 -5.42 12.60 -7.18
C GLU A 158 -4.52 13.24 -8.24
N GLU A 159 -3.82 12.40 -9.02
CA GLU A 159 -2.80 12.86 -9.98
C GLU A 159 -3.38 13.38 -11.29
N LEU A 160 -4.58 12.93 -11.66
CA LEU A 160 -5.22 13.36 -12.89
C LEU A 160 -5.80 14.78 -12.77
N PRO A 161 -5.67 15.61 -13.84
CA PRO A 161 -6.48 16.81 -13.98
C PRO A 161 -7.98 16.47 -14.04
N TRP A 162 -8.82 17.36 -13.54
CA TRP A 162 -10.28 17.18 -13.49
C TRP A 162 -10.88 16.83 -14.86
N PHE A 163 -10.39 17.45 -15.96
CA PHE A 163 -10.86 17.21 -17.32
C PHE A 163 -10.39 15.86 -17.91
N LEU A 164 -9.47 15.16 -17.25
CA LEU A 164 -9.07 13.79 -17.56
C LEU A 164 -9.64 12.77 -16.57
N GLY A 165 -10.61 13.19 -15.75
CA GLY A 165 -11.27 12.32 -14.80
C GLY A 165 -10.58 12.26 -13.41
N GLY A 166 -9.77 13.26 -13.08
CA GLY A 166 -9.28 13.48 -11.73
C GLY A 166 -10.38 13.96 -10.81
N ASP A 167 -10.37 13.51 -9.57
CA ASP A 167 -11.37 13.83 -8.55
C ASP A 167 -10.73 13.78 -7.17
N GLN A 168 -10.56 14.93 -6.54
CA GLN A 168 -9.88 15.04 -5.25
C GLN A 168 -10.71 14.45 -4.10
N GLU A 169 -12.03 14.45 -4.20
CA GLU A 169 -12.91 13.85 -3.20
C GLU A 169 -12.83 12.31 -3.29
N ALA A 170 -13.01 11.77 -4.49
CA ALA A 170 -12.84 10.34 -4.74
C ALA A 170 -11.44 9.84 -4.36
N ALA A 171 -10.38 10.63 -4.61
CA ALA A 171 -9.03 10.32 -4.19
C ALA A 171 -8.94 10.14 -2.68
N GLY A 172 -9.45 11.10 -1.91
CA GLY A 172 -9.47 11.05 -0.45
C GLY A 172 -10.28 9.87 0.10
N GLU A 173 -11.44 9.57 -0.50
CA GLU A 173 -12.29 8.43 -0.11
C GLU A 173 -11.56 7.10 -0.33
N HIS A 174 -10.96 6.90 -1.49
CA HIS A 174 -10.22 5.69 -1.82
C HIS A 174 -8.98 5.53 -0.92
N LEU A 175 -8.20 6.57 -0.65
CA LEU A 175 -7.05 6.52 0.25
C LEU A 175 -7.47 6.18 1.69
N LYS A 176 -8.52 6.83 2.23
CA LYS A 176 -9.08 6.53 3.55
C LYS A 176 -9.59 5.08 3.62
N LYS A 177 -10.28 4.61 2.58
CA LYS A 177 -10.76 3.23 2.50
C LYS A 177 -9.59 2.24 2.54
N SER A 178 -8.53 2.47 1.76
CA SER A 178 -7.33 1.63 1.77
C SER A 178 -6.72 1.51 3.17
N VAL A 179 -6.51 2.65 3.86
CA VAL A 179 -5.96 2.69 5.22
C VAL A 179 -6.89 2.00 6.23
N SER A 180 -8.21 2.10 6.05
CA SER A 180 -9.18 1.42 6.94
C SER A 180 -9.18 -0.09 6.77
N LEU A 181 -8.90 -0.59 5.57
CA LEU A 181 -8.85 -2.03 5.24
C LEU A 181 -7.55 -2.68 5.69
N ASP A 182 -6.42 -1.97 5.56
CA ASP A 182 -5.12 -2.40 6.07
C ASP A 182 -4.43 -1.25 6.82
N VAL A 183 -4.55 -1.27 8.13
CA VAL A 183 -3.99 -0.25 9.03
C VAL A 183 -2.46 -0.19 9.03
N ARG A 184 -1.79 -1.20 8.47
CA ARG A 184 -0.32 -1.30 8.37
C ARG A 184 0.20 -1.03 6.96
N TYR A 185 -0.67 -0.71 6.03
CA TYR A 185 -0.30 -0.46 4.64
C TYR A 185 0.32 0.94 4.49
N ALA A 186 1.63 1.01 4.68
CA ALA A 186 2.40 2.26 4.70
C ALA A 186 2.27 3.10 3.42
N PRO A 187 2.24 2.55 2.18
CA PRO A 187 2.07 3.37 0.97
C PRO A 187 0.80 4.21 0.99
N ALA A 188 -0.35 3.61 1.33
CA ALA A 188 -1.61 4.35 1.38
C ALA A 188 -1.61 5.44 2.47
N ARG A 189 -0.97 5.21 3.61
CA ARG A 189 -0.84 6.23 4.66
C ARG A 189 0.02 7.41 4.24
N LEU A 190 1.11 7.15 3.53
CA LEU A 190 1.98 8.20 2.98
C LEU A 190 1.22 9.08 1.99
N ASP A 191 0.49 8.46 1.06
CA ASP A 191 -0.28 9.22 0.07
C ASP A 191 -1.48 9.92 0.69
N LEU A 192 -2.16 9.31 1.68
CA LEU A 192 -3.21 9.98 2.44
C LEU A 192 -2.67 11.19 3.22
N ALA A 193 -1.46 11.08 3.80
CA ALA A 193 -0.83 12.21 4.47
C ALA A 193 -0.52 13.35 3.49
N ARG A 194 -0.02 13.06 2.30
CA ARG A 194 0.20 14.06 1.24
C ARG A 194 -1.11 14.70 0.80
N TRP A 195 -2.15 13.90 0.65
CA TRP A 195 -3.48 14.39 0.33
C TRP A 195 -3.99 15.36 1.43
N TYR A 196 -3.83 15.01 2.72
CA TYR A 196 -4.17 15.90 3.83
C TYR A 196 -3.38 17.21 3.80
N LEU A 197 -2.07 17.16 3.51
CA LEU A 197 -1.23 18.36 3.41
C LEU A 197 -1.70 19.30 2.29
N LYS A 198 -2.04 18.75 1.13
CA LYS A 198 -2.63 19.53 0.02
C LYS A 198 -3.91 20.25 0.40
N HIS A 199 -4.69 19.69 1.32
CA HIS A 199 -5.97 20.23 1.78
C HIS A 199 -5.85 21.04 3.08
N GLY A 200 -4.62 21.41 3.51
CA GLY A 200 -4.38 22.23 4.70
C GLY A 200 -4.65 21.50 6.03
N GLN A 201 -4.75 20.18 6.02
CA GLN A 201 -5.07 19.36 7.19
C GLN A 201 -3.79 18.75 7.80
N SER A 202 -2.84 19.61 8.18
CA SER A 202 -1.51 19.20 8.68
C SER A 202 -1.59 18.26 9.89
N GLY A 203 -2.55 18.49 10.80
CA GLY A 203 -2.74 17.64 11.98
C GLY A 203 -3.11 16.20 11.63
N GLU A 204 -3.94 15.96 10.61
CA GLU A 204 -4.27 14.61 10.14
C GLU A 204 -3.09 13.98 9.41
N ALA A 205 -2.36 14.76 8.61
CA ALA A 205 -1.14 14.28 7.95
C ALA A 205 -0.10 13.79 8.97
N VAL A 206 0.15 14.56 10.03
CA VAL A 206 1.06 14.16 11.12
C VAL A 206 0.64 12.84 11.75
N LYS A 207 -0.66 12.63 12.01
CA LYS A 207 -1.16 11.36 12.56
C LYS A 207 -0.85 10.17 11.65
N GLU A 208 -1.10 10.30 10.35
CA GLU A 208 -0.84 9.22 9.40
C GLU A 208 0.65 8.93 9.25
N LEU A 209 1.50 9.97 9.16
CA LEU A 209 2.95 9.82 9.08
C LEU A 209 3.54 9.18 10.35
N THR A 210 3.07 9.60 11.53
CA THR A 210 3.48 8.99 12.81
C THR A 210 3.16 7.50 12.83
N ARG A 211 1.97 7.11 12.36
CA ARG A 211 1.61 5.70 12.26
C ARG A 211 2.50 4.92 11.29
N VAL A 212 2.93 5.51 10.17
CA VAL A 212 3.91 4.88 9.28
C VAL A 212 5.21 4.62 10.02
N VAL A 213 5.71 5.58 10.82
CA VAL A 213 6.97 5.43 11.56
C VAL A 213 6.89 4.36 12.65
N GLU A 214 5.77 4.29 13.36
CA GLU A 214 5.60 3.47 14.56
C GLU A 214 5.04 2.07 14.28
N THR A 215 4.38 1.86 13.14
CA THR A 215 3.66 0.62 12.86
C THR A 215 4.26 -0.11 11.65
N PRO A 216 5.25 -0.98 11.86
CA PRO A 216 5.82 -1.75 10.77
C PRO A 216 4.80 -2.72 10.17
N PRO A 217 4.84 -2.97 8.84
CA PRO A 217 3.98 -3.95 8.20
C PRO A 217 4.34 -5.37 8.64
N LEU A 218 3.38 -6.29 8.48
CA LEU A 218 3.60 -7.71 8.76
C LEU A 218 4.46 -8.38 7.67
N ARG A 219 4.43 -7.83 6.45
CA ARG A 219 5.08 -8.39 5.25
C ARG A 219 6.01 -7.34 4.64
N LYS A 220 7.06 -7.80 3.95
CA LYS A 220 8.00 -6.93 3.22
C LYS A 220 8.55 -5.78 4.09
N ARG A 221 8.84 -6.08 5.34
CA ARG A 221 9.34 -5.10 6.33
C ARG A 221 10.57 -4.34 5.83
N TRP A 222 11.41 -4.97 5.00
CA TRP A 222 12.60 -4.36 4.41
C TRP A 222 12.27 -3.17 3.48
N ILE A 223 11.13 -3.21 2.75
CA ILE A 223 10.66 -2.05 1.94
C ILE A 223 10.28 -0.89 2.86
N TRP A 224 9.57 -1.19 3.94
CA TRP A 224 9.18 -0.18 4.92
C TRP A 224 10.42 0.46 5.59
N GLU A 225 11.44 -0.31 5.96
CA GLU A 225 12.66 0.18 6.58
C GLU A 225 13.50 1.05 5.62
N ARG A 226 13.54 0.70 4.33
CA ARG A 226 14.37 1.41 3.32
C ARG A 226 13.67 2.59 2.69
N ILE A 227 12.36 2.56 2.56
CA ILE A 227 11.60 3.54 1.77
C ILE A 227 10.58 4.27 2.64
N HIS A 228 9.56 3.57 3.13
CA HIS A 228 8.38 4.23 3.67
C HIS A 228 8.65 4.95 4.99
N ARG A 229 9.39 4.33 5.91
CA ARG A 229 9.71 4.94 7.20
C ARG A 229 10.61 6.17 7.08
N PRO A 230 11.73 6.15 6.34
CA PRO A 230 12.54 7.34 6.11
C PRO A 230 11.77 8.48 5.44
N GLU A 231 10.91 8.14 4.48
CA GLU A 231 10.06 9.12 3.80
C GLU A 231 9.06 9.78 4.74
N ALA A 232 8.38 9.01 5.59
CA ALA A 232 7.48 9.54 6.61
C ALA A 232 8.22 10.46 7.59
N GLN A 233 9.42 10.08 8.02
CA GLN A 233 10.27 10.89 8.89
C GLN A 233 10.67 12.22 8.24
N ALA A 234 11.02 12.18 6.96
CA ALA A 234 11.37 13.40 6.20
C ALA A 234 10.17 14.35 6.08
N LEU A 235 8.98 13.84 5.78
CA LEU A 235 7.75 14.65 5.71
C LEU A 235 7.39 15.25 7.07
N LEU A 236 7.51 14.50 8.17
CA LEU A 236 7.29 15.03 9.52
C LEU A 236 8.26 16.18 9.85
N GLN A 237 9.53 16.05 9.50
CA GLN A 237 10.52 17.12 9.67
C GLN A 237 10.16 18.38 8.87
N GLN A 238 9.71 18.21 7.61
CA GLN A 238 9.29 19.35 6.78
C GLN A 238 8.11 20.10 7.39
N ILE A 239 7.11 19.40 7.92
CA ILE A 239 5.95 20.04 8.58
C ILE A 239 6.40 20.87 9.78
N VAL A 240 7.26 20.32 10.64
CA VAL A 240 7.77 21.02 11.83
C VAL A 240 8.55 22.28 11.45
N MET A 241 9.38 22.22 10.39
CA MET A 241 10.14 23.37 9.91
C MET A 241 9.23 24.47 9.35
N GLN A 242 8.17 24.11 8.62
CA GLN A 242 7.20 25.08 8.09
C GLN A 242 6.44 25.77 9.21
N GLU A 243 5.92 25.04 10.19
CA GLU A 243 5.22 25.62 11.33
C GLU A 243 6.13 26.52 12.20
N GLY A 244 7.41 26.18 12.33
CA GLY A 244 8.41 26.99 13.03
C GLY A 244 8.72 28.30 12.29
N SER A 245 8.77 28.27 10.97
CA SER A 245 8.99 29.46 10.13
C SER A 245 7.81 30.42 10.19
N ASP A 246 6.59 29.90 10.13
CA ASP A 246 5.37 30.69 10.19
C ASP A 246 5.23 31.41 11.56
N ARG A 247 5.63 30.77 12.65
CA ARG A 247 5.63 31.38 13.99
C ARG A 247 6.70 32.46 14.14
N SER A 248 7.86 32.31 13.52
CA SER A 248 8.94 33.32 13.57
C SER A 248 8.66 34.54 12.68
N GLY A 249 7.90 34.35 11.58
CA GLY A 249 7.49 35.47 10.69
C GLY A 249 6.47 36.41 11.30
N VAL A 250 5.69 35.98 12.29
CA VAL A 250 4.69 36.81 12.96
C VAL A 250 5.31 37.79 13.97
N PHE A 251 6.53 37.54 14.45
CA PHE A 251 7.21 38.41 15.42
C PHE A 251 7.85 39.66 14.80
N PHE A 252 7.96 39.80 13.49
CA PHE A 252 8.58 40.98 12.86
C PHE A 252 7.60 42.09 12.44
N TYR A 253 6.28 41.95 12.67
CA TYR A 253 5.30 42.94 12.21
C TYR A 253 4.60 43.76 13.32
N THR A 254 4.96 43.57 14.59
CA THR A 254 4.25 44.26 15.70
C THR A 254 5.04 45.38 16.42
N ASP A 255 6.26 45.74 16.00
CA ASP A 255 7.07 46.76 16.70
C ASP A 255 7.49 47.96 15.84
N CYS A 256 6.68 48.39 14.88
CA CYS A 256 6.98 49.58 14.09
C CYS A 256 5.86 50.64 14.07
N CYS A 257 4.98 50.73 15.08
CA CYS A 257 4.04 51.84 15.19
C CYS A 257 3.78 52.23 16.66
N SER A 258 4.84 52.65 17.37
CA SER A 258 4.66 53.49 18.56
C SER A 258 5.91 54.32 18.72
N ASP A 259 5.90 55.50 18.09
CA ASP A 259 6.55 56.74 18.50
C ASP A 259 6.50 57.77 17.35
N ALA A 260 5.41 58.55 17.29
CA ALA A 260 5.39 59.92 16.78
C ALA A 260 4.16 60.67 17.29
#